data_57165316df5eefc4c3e7741a9c816250
#
_entry.id   57165316df5eefc4c3e7741a9c816250
#
_cell.length_a   1.000
_cell.length_b   1.000
_cell.length_c   1.000
_cell.angle_alpha   90.00
_cell.angle_beta   90.00
_cell.angle_gamma   90.00
#
_symmetry.space_group_name_H-M   'P 1'
#
loop_
_entity.id
_entity.type
_entity.pdbx_description
1 polymer ?
#
loop_
_entity_poly.entity_id
_entity_poly.type
_entity_poly.pdbx_seq_one_letter_code
_entity_poly.pdbx_strand_id
1 'polypeptide(L)'
;MRPLKYLSILILPIVVYISFTSKGLLTHLPAIVFFFLLPLLELFIKPNKENLTKEEEKTEKENKIYTYILYGTLPVQIGFLGFFFYVIQEVGLTNTELVGRVFGMGIMCSIIGINVGHELGHRNNRINEFIGEILLLTSLNTHFLPYHNGGHHLNVATPKDAATARKNEIIFLFWIRSHFTSYIQAWKIENNRLKNSGRSSFHYQNRMITYTICNLLLIGGIYFFYGQFVMISFLSAAITGIILLETCLLYTSDAADDSDC
;
A
#
# COMPACT_ATOMS: atom_id res chain seq x y z
N MET A 1 -8.36 -21.57 -15.68
CA MET A 1 -7.20 -21.58 -14.73
C MET A 1 -6.53 -20.20 -14.53
N ARG A 2 -6.97 -19.13 -15.20
CA ARG A 2 -6.40 -17.77 -15.03
C ARG A 2 -6.48 -17.23 -13.60
N PRO A 3 -7.58 -17.42 -12.83
CA PRO A 3 -7.64 -16.94 -11.44
C PRO A 3 -6.57 -17.49 -10.51
N LEU A 4 -6.07 -18.71 -10.76
CA LEU A 4 -5.02 -19.33 -9.94
C LEU A 4 -3.69 -18.56 -9.99
N LYS A 5 -3.42 -17.82 -11.06
CA LYS A 5 -2.22 -16.96 -11.15
C LYS A 5 -2.23 -15.85 -10.10
N TYR A 6 -3.40 -15.38 -9.71
CA TYR A 6 -3.55 -14.33 -8.68
C TYR A 6 -3.30 -14.85 -7.26
N LEU A 7 -3.28 -16.17 -7.06
CA LEU A 7 -2.83 -16.75 -5.79
C LEU A 7 -1.32 -16.53 -5.56
N SER A 8 -0.57 -16.08 -6.57
CA SER A 8 0.81 -15.63 -6.40
C SER A 8 0.97 -14.54 -5.32
N ILE A 9 -0.08 -13.78 -5.04
CA ILE A 9 -0.10 -12.81 -3.93
C ILE A 9 0.18 -13.49 -2.57
N LEU A 10 -0.10 -14.79 -2.43
CA LEU A 10 0.17 -15.56 -1.22
C LEU A 10 1.66 -15.91 -1.04
N ILE A 11 2.49 -15.73 -2.07
CA ILE A 11 3.95 -15.89 -1.96
C ILE A 11 4.49 -14.90 -0.93
N LEU A 12 3.99 -13.67 -0.93
CA LEU A 12 4.44 -12.63 -0.01
C LEU A 12 4.23 -13.03 1.47
N PRO A 13 3.03 -13.35 1.96
CA PRO A 13 2.86 -13.76 3.35
C PRO A 13 3.65 -15.02 3.71
N ILE A 14 3.85 -15.98 2.79
CA ILE A 14 4.69 -17.16 3.03
C ILE A 14 6.15 -16.74 3.29
N VAL A 15 6.71 -15.88 2.43
CA VAL A 15 8.08 -15.38 2.57
C VAL A 15 8.26 -14.55 3.84
N VAL A 16 7.26 -13.71 4.18
CA VAL A 16 7.27 -12.92 5.42
C VAL A 16 7.11 -13.81 6.65
N TYR A 17 6.30 -14.88 6.59
CA TYR A 17 6.19 -15.86 7.66
C TYR A 17 7.55 -16.52 7.97
N ILE A 18 8.26 -16.96 6.93
CA ILE A 18 9.61 -17.52 7.07
C ILE A 18 10.55 -16.49 7.71
N SER A 19 10.52 -15.23 7.26
CA SER A 19 11.29 -14.14 7.86
C SER A 19 11.01 -13.97 9.36
N PHE A 20 9.74 -13.95 9.75
CA PHE A 20 9.32 -13.72 11.13
C PHE A 20 9.65 -14.89 12.08
N THR A 21 9.70 -16.11 11.56
CA THR A 21 10.02 -17.33 12.34
C THR A 21 11.50 -17.71 12.29
N SER A 22 12.29 -17.04 11.47
CA SER A 22 13.72 -17.31 11.31
C SER A 22 14.58 -16.36 12.15
N LYS A 23 15.89 -16.67 12.20
CA LYS A 23 16.94 -15.85 12.83
C LYS A 23 18.02 -15.46 11.82
N GLY A 24 18.81 -14.47 12.21
CA GLY A 24 19.94 -14.00 11.41
C GLY A 24 19.53 -13.47 10.04
N LEU A 25 20.29 -13.78 9.00
CA LEU A 25 20.09 -13.26 7.64
C LEU A 25 18.78 -13.72 6.99
N LEU A 26 18.17 -14.83 7.42
CA LEU A 26 16.89 -15.28 6.88
C LEU A 26 15.72 -14.33 7.19
N THR A 27 15.87 -13.46 8.19
CA THR A 27 14.88 -12.40 8.45
C THR A 27 14.77 -11.40 7.30
N HIS A 28 15.82 -11.27 6.46
CA HIS A 28 15.83 -10.43 5.27
C HIS A 28 15.32 -11.12 4.00
N LEU A 29 14.78 -12.34 4.11
CA LEU A 29 14.27 -13.10 2.98
C LEU A 29 13.27 -12.32 2.10
N PRO A 30 12.33 -11.51 2.66
CA PRO A 30 11.44 -10.68 1.82
C PRO A 30 12.22 -9.70 0.94
N ALA A 31 13.23 -9.03 1.46
CA ALA A 31 14.08 -8.13 0.67
C ALA A 31 14.80 -8.88 -0.46
N ILE A 32 15.39 -10.03 -0.14
CA ILE A 32 16.13 -10.85 -1.11
C ILE A 32 15.19 -11.34 -2.22
N VAL A 33 14.01 -11.83 -1.87
CA VAL A 33 13.06 -12.38 -2.86
C VAL A 33 12.52 -11.27 -3.76
N PHE A 34 12.02 -10.16 -3.19
CA PHE A 34 11.28 -9.16 -3.97
C PHE A 34 12.19 -8.16 -4.68
N PHE A 35 13.42 -7.92 -4.22
CA PHE A 35 14.32 -6.92 -4.84
C PHE A 35 15.52 -7.52 -5.57
N PHE A 36 15.79 -8.82 -5.42
CA PHE A 36 16.88 -9.49 -6.15
C PHE A 36 16.37 -10.68 -6.94
N LEU A 37 15.71 -11.64 -6.29
CA LEU A 37 15.34 -12.90 -6.96
C LEU A 37 14.28 -12.69 -8.02
N LEU A 38 13.20 -11.96 -7.74
CA LEU A 38 12.14 -11.71 -8.73
C LEU A 38 12.64 -10.89 -9.91
N PRO A 39 13.32 -9.73 -9.74
CA PRO A 39 13.89 -9.02 -10.89
C PRO A 39 14.90 -9.86 -11.69
N LEU A 40 15.70 -10.67 -11.01
CA LEU A 40 16.62 -11.59 -11.69
C LEU A 40 15.86 -12.63 -12.54
N LEU A 41 14.79 -13.20 -12.01
CA LEU A 41 13.95 -14.16 -12.74
C LEU A 41 13.27 -13.52 -13.96
N GLU A 42 12.85 -12.25 -13.86
CA GLU A 42 12.25 -11.52 -14.98
C GLU A 42 13.18 -11.37 -16.17
N LEU A 43 14.50 -11.33 -15.95
CA LEU A 43 15.48 -11.31 -17.05
C LEU A 43 15.46 -12.59 -17.92
N PHE A 44 15.03 -13.71 -17.34
CA PHE A 44 15.00 -15.01 -18.01
C PHE A 44 13.60 -15.41 -18.51
N ILE A 45 12.54 -14.77 -17.98
CA ILE A 45 11.15 -15.05 -18.34
C ILE A 45 10.72 -14.09 -19.45
N LYS A 46 10.39 -14.63 -20.62
CA LYS A 46 9.84 -13.81 -21.70
C LYS A 46 8.47 -13.28 -21.31
N PRO A 47 8.22 -11.97 -21.43
CA PRO A 47 6.90 -11.40 -21.14
C PRO A 47 5.86 -11.99 -22.10
N ASN A 48 4.71 -12.38 -21.56
CA ASN A 48 3.57 -12.76 -22.39
C ASN A 48 2.95 -11.49 -22.98
N LYS A 49 3.05 -11.34 -24.31
CA LYS A 49 2.51 -10.19 -25.05
C LYS A 49 1.07 -10.40 -25.54
N GLU A 50 0.45 -11.56 -25.25
CA GLU A 50 -0.91 -11.84 -25.65
C GLU A 50 -1.90 -11.04 -24.78
N ASN A 51 -2.60 -10.11 -25.40
CA ASN A 51 -3.71 -9.41 -24.77
C ASN A 51 -4.98 -10.28 -24.83
N LEU A 52 -5.85 -10.08 -23.84
CA LEU A 52 -7.16 -10.70 -23.84
C LEU A 52 -8.01 -10.19 -25.02
N THR A 53 -8.79 -11.07 -25.62
CA THR A 53 -9.86 -10.62 -26.51
C THR A 53 -10.92 -9.83 -25.71
N LYS A 54 -11.68 -8.94 -26.37
CA LYS A 54 -12.71 -8.15 -25.69
C LYS A 54 -13.75 -9.00 -24.96
N GLU A 55 -14.07 -10.19 -25.48
CA GLU A 55 -15.00 -11.13 -24.88
C GLU A 55 -14.41 -11.80 -23.63
N GLU A 56 -13.15 -12.23 -23.69
CA GLU A 56 -12.43 -12.78 -22.56
C GLU A 56 -12.28 -11.74 -21.46
N GLU A 57 -11.93 -10.50 -21.80
CA GLU A 57 -11.79 -9.39 -20.85
C GLU A 57 -13.12 -9.13 -20.10
N LYS A 58 -14.25 -9.12 -20.82
CA LYS A 58 -15.58 -8.98 -20.23
C LYS A 58 -15.88 -10.11 -19.25
N THR A 59 -15.63 -11.36 -19.67
CA THR A 59 -15.86 -12.55 -18.83
C THR A 59 -15.00 -12.54 -17.56
N GLU A 60 -13.72 -12.15 -17.68
CA GLU A 60 -12.82 -12.09 -16.53
C GLU A 60 -13.18 -10.92 -15.59
N LYS A 61 -13.63 -9.77 -16.09
CA LYS A 61 -14.13 -8.65 -15.27
C LYS A 61 -15.35 -9.02 -14.42
N GLU A 62 -16.24 -9.89 -14.91
CA GLU A 62 -17.41 -10.37 -14.20
C GLU A 62 -17.09 -11.50 -13.18
N ASN A 63 -15.90 -12.06 -13.22
CA ASN A 63 -15.52 -13.20 -12.39
C ASN A 63 -15.26 -12.77 -10.93
N LYS A 64 -16.16 -13.12 -10.03
CA LYS A 64 -16.12 -12.78 -8.61
C LYS A 64 -14.94 -13.42 -7.84
N ILE A 65 -14.28 -14.44 -8.39
CA ILE A 65 -13.15 -15.11 -7.75
C ILE A 65 -12.03 -14.11 -7.45
N TYR A 66 -11.74 -13.18 -8.38
CA TYR A 66 -10.76 -12.13 -8.15
C TYR A 66 -11.10 -11.25 -6.95
N THR A 67 -12.38 -10.91 -6.80
CA THR A 67 -12.86 -10.13 -5.66
C THR A 67 -12.69 -10.87 -4.34
N TYR A 68 -13.00 -12.18 -4.31
CA TYR A 68 -12.81 -12.97 -3.10
C TYR A 68 -11.35 -13.18 -2.73
N ILE A 69 -10.45 -13.31 -3.71
CA ILE A 69 -9.01 -13.35 -3.46
C ILE A 69 -8.55 -12.05 -2.78
N LEU A 70 -8.98 -10.88 -3.30
CA LEU A 70 -8.66 -9.59 -2.70
C LEU A 70 -9.25 -9.45 -1.28
N TYR A 71 -10.48 -9.91 -1.05
CA TYR A 71 -11.06 -9.90 0.30
C TYR A 71 -10.28 -10.79 1.28
N GLY A 72 -9.77 -11.93 0.81
CA GLY A 72 -8.93 -12.82 1.60
C GLY A 72 -7.62 -12.19 2.07
N THR A 73 -7.15 -11.13 1.43
CA THR A 73 -5.93 -10.43 1.86
C THR A 73 -6.13 -9.63 3.15
N LEU A 74 -7.35 -9.18 3.45
CA LEU A 74 -7.63 -8.41 4.67
C LEU A 74 -7.32 -9.21 5.95
N PRO A 75 -7.89 -10.41 6.18
CA PRO A 75 -7.56 -11.20 7.37
C PRO A 75 -6.08 -11.61 7.38
N VAL A 76 -5.44 -11.83 6.22
CA VAL A 76 -4.01 -12.08 6.14
C VAL A 76 -3.22 -10.88 6.64
N GLN A 77 -3.52 -9.67 6.16
CA GLN A 77 -2.83 -8.44 6.56
C GLN A 77 -2.97 -8.17 8.06
N ILE A 78 -4.19 -8.28 8.60
CA ILE A 78 -4.44 -8.08 10.04
C ILE A 78 -3.73 -9.16 10.89
N GLY A 79 -3.79 -10.42 10.46
CA GLY A 79 -3.13 -11.52 11.14
C GLY A 79 -1.60 -11.34 11.18
N PHE A 80 -1.00 -10.93 10.05
CA PHE A 80 0.43 -10.64 9.98
C PHE A 80 0.83 -9.40 10.78
N LEU A 81 -0.02 -8.38 10.87
CA LEU A 81 0.23 -7.23 11.72
C LEU A 81 0.27 -7.64 13.20
N GLY A 82 -0.69 -8.44 13.65
CA GLY A 82 -0.68 -9.01 15.01
C GLY A 82 0.53 -9.92 15.25
N PHE A 83 0.88 -10.76 14.28
CA PHE A 83 2.05 -11.63 14.36
C PHE A 83 3.36 -10.83 14.39
N PHE A 84 3.45 -9.75 13.62
CA PHE A 84 4.56 -8.80 13.67
C PHE A 84 4.74 -8.22 15.08
N PHE A 85 3.65 -7.75 15.71
CA PHE A 85 3.71 -7.22 17.08
C PHE A 85 4.21 -8.27 18.10
N TYR A 86 3.90 -9.54 17.88
CA TYR A 86 4.38 -10.63 18.72
C TYR A 86 5.88 -10.88 18.51
N VAL A 87 6.32 -11.08 17.27
CA VAL A 87 7.69 -11.51 16.98
C VAL A 87 8.75 -10.44 17.25
N ILE A 88 8.41 -9.15 17.13
CA ILE A 88 9.38 -8.09 17.43
C ILE A 88 9.67 -7.91 18.93
N GLN A 89 8.85 -8.52 19.81
CA GLN A 89 9.07 -8.53 21.25
C GLN A 89 9.87 -9.75 21.73
N GLU A 90 10.39 -10.56 20.81
CA GLU A 90 11.20 -11.74 21.14
C GLU A 90 12.45 -11.35 21.93
N VAL A 91 12.69 -12.06 23.05
CA VAL A 91 13.88 -11.82 23.87
C VAL A 91 15.14 -12.21 23.10
N GLY A 92 16.14 -11.33 23.08
CA GLY A 92 17.38 -11.55 22.36
C GLY A 92 17.34 -11.24 20.87
N LEU A 93 16.27 -10.58 20.38
CA LEU A 93 16.18 -10.09 19.01
C LEU A 93 17.34 -9.12 18.72
N THR A 94 18.12 -9.42 17.71
CA THR A 94 19.23 -8.55 17.27
C THR A 94 18.72 -7.40 16.42
N ASN A 95 19.47 -6.30 16.32
CA ASN A 95 19.12 -5.17 15.44
C ASN A 95 18.97 -5.59 13.98
N THR A 96 19.78 -6.52 13.50
CA THR A 96 19.71 -7.06 12.14
C THR A 96 18.38 -7.77 11.91
N GLU A 97 17.96 -8.62 12.85
CA GLU A 97 16.69 -9.35 12.79
C GLU A 97 15.50 -8.41 12.87
N LEU A 98 15.56 -7.39 13.75
CA LEU A 98 14.55 -6.36 13.84
C LEU A 98 14.35 -5.64 12.49
N VAL A 99 15.45 -5.19 11.88
CA VAL A 99 15.41 -4.52 10.57
C VAL A 99 14.80 -5.43 9.50
N GLY A 100 15.19 -6.71 9.45
CA GLY A 100 14.63 -7.68 8.51
C GLY A 100 13.10 -7.85 8.68
N ARG A 101 12.65 -8.00 9.92
CA ARG A 101 11.20 -8.15 10.24
C ARG A 101 10.42 -6.87 9.95
N VAL A 102 10.95 -5.68 10.31
CA VAL A 102 10.35 -4.37 10.00
C VAL A 102 10.21 -4.19 8.49
N PHE A 103 11.26 -4.52 7.74
CA PHE A 103 11.24 -4.41 6.28
C PHE A 103 10.25 -5.39 5.65
N GLY A 104 10.19 -6.64 6.14
CA GLY A 104 9.20 -7.63 5.71
C GLY A 104 7.76 -7.16 5.92
N MET A 105 7.45 -6.58 7.10
CA MET A 105 6.14 -5.97 7.35
C MET A 105 5.90 -4.75 6.48
N GLY A 106 6.93 -3.97 6.18
CA GLY A 106 6.85 -2.83 5.26
C GLY A 106 6.44 -3.24 3.85
N ILE A 107 6.99 -4.35 3.32
CA ILE A 107 6.57 -4.92 2.04
C ILE A 107 5.10 -5.37 2.10
N MET A 108 4.66 -6.01 3.20
CA MET A 108 3.25 -6.34 3.42
C MET A 108 2.35 -5.10 3.40
N CYS A 109 2.77 -4.02 4.09
CA CYS A 109 2.06 -2.74 4.08
C CYS A 109 1.95 -2.16 2.66
N SER A 110 3.01 -2.22 1.85
CA SER A 110 3.01 -1.73 0.47
C SER A 110 2.11 -2.56 -0.44
N ILE A 111 2.37 -3.86 -0.52
CA ILE A 111 1.72 -4.73 -1.52
C ILE A 111 0.29 -5.08 -1.11
N ILE A 112 0.05 -5.49 0.14
CA ILE A 112 -1.30 -5.88 0.58
C ILE A 112 -2.04 -4.65 1.12
N GLY A 113 -1.43 -3.92 2.04
CA GLY A 113 -2.11 -2.79 2.67
C GLY A 113 -2.45 -1.68 1.68
N ILE A 114 -1.50 -1.25 0.85
CA ILE A 114 -1.69 -0.10 -0.03
C ILE A 114 -2.19 -0.54 -1.42
N ASN A 115 -1.47 -1.42 -2.15
CA ASN A 115 -1.85 -1.72 -3.54
C ASN A 115 -3.18 -2.47 -3.64
N VAL A 116 -3.47 -3.45 -2.76
CA VAL A 116 -4.80 -4.08 -2.75
C VAL A 116 -5.86 -3.12 -2.23
N GLY A 117 -5.55 -2.31 -1.21
CA GLY A 117 -6.45 -1.25 -0.73
C GLY A 117 -6.82 -0.25 -1.82
N HIS A 118 -5.85 0.15 -2.65
CA HIS A 118 -6.02 0.98 -3.83
C HIS A 118 -6.94 0.32 -4.88
N GLU A 119 -6.64 -0.91 -5.29
CA GLU A 119 -7.46 -1.66 -6.25
C GLU A 119 -8.92 -1.78 -5.79
N LEU A 120 -9.17 -2.08 -4.52
CA LEU A 120 -10.52 -2.14 -3.97
C LEU A 120 -11.18 -0.77 -3.91
N GLY A 121 -10.41 0.28 -3.66
CA GLY A 121 -10.87 1.67 -3.63
C GLY A 121 -11.33 2.23 -4.97
N HIS A 122 -10.95 1.62 -6.09
CA HIS A 122 -11.44 1.97 -7.43
C HIS A 122 -12.79 1.35 -7.78
N ARG A 123 -13.25 0.38 -7.01
CA ARG A 123 -14.47 -0.35 -7.32
C ARG A 123 -15.69 0.38 -6.74
N ASN A 124 -16.71 0.61 -7.56
CA ASN A 124 -17.97 1.30 -7.20
C ASN A 124 -18.87 0.44 -6.29
N ASN A 125 -18.32 -0.13 -5.21
CA ASN A 125 -19.07 -0.91 -4.23
C ASN A 125 -18.61 -0.53 -2.83
N ARG A 126 -19.55 -0.20 -1.94
CA ARG A 126 -19.27 0.21 -0.56
C ARG A 126 -18.46 -0.81 0.26
N ILE A 127 -18.67 -2.11 0.01
CA ILE A 127 -17.92 -3.17 0.70
C ILE A 127 -16.45 -3.16 0.25
N ASN A 128 -16.22 -3.03 -1.06
CA ASN A 128 -14.87 -2.93 -1.61
C ASN A 128 -14.13 -1.70 -1.05
N GLU A 129 -14.79 -0.55 -1.09
CA GLU A 129 -14.24 0.71 -0.56
C GLU A 129 -13.89 0.57 0.93
N PHE A 130 -14.80 0.02 1.75
CA PHE A 130 -14.58 -0.19 3.18
C PHE A 130 -13.41 -1.14 3.47
N ILE A 131 -13.31 -2.26 2.75
CA ILE A 131 -12.19 -3.19 2.90
C ILE A 131 -10.89 -2.51 2.48
N GLY A 132 -10.90 -1.74 1.39
CA GLY A 132 -9.77 -0.94 0.92
C GLY A 132 -9.31 0.08 1.97
N GLU A 133 -10.25 0.81 2.59
CA GLU A 133 -9.97 1.76 3.67
C GLU A 133 -9.31 1.09 4.88
N ILE A 134 -9.77 -0.11 5.28
CA ILE A 134 -9.14 -0.86 6.39
C ILE A 134 -7.73 -1.30 6.01
N LEU A 135 -7.51 -1.81 4.80
CA LEU A 135 -6.17 -2.17 4.32
C LEU A 135 -5.22 -0.99 4.35
N LEU A 136 -5.65 0.17 3.84
CA LEU A 136 -4.88 1.42 3.89
C LEU A 136 -4.61 1.89 5.33
N LEU A 137 -5.57 1.69 6.25
CA LEU A 137 -5.40 1.99 7.67
C LEU A 137 -4.26 1.16 8.29
N THR A 138 -4.15 -0.13 7.94
CA THR A 138 -3.05 -0.99 8.44
C THR A 138 -1.66 -0.52 8.01
N SER A 139 -1.60 0.38 7.03
CA SER A 139 -0.36 0.97 6.48
C SER A 139 -0.26 2.48 6.76
N LEU A 140 -1.17 3.06 7.55
CA LEU A 140 -1.27 4.49 7.86
C LEU A 140 -1.36 5.40 6.62
N ASN A 141 -1.84 4.88 5.50
CA ASN A 141 -1.91 5.60 4.22
C ASN A 141 -3.35 5.85 3.73
N THR A 142 -4.29 6.07 4.64
CA THR A 142 -5.72 6.23 4.34
C THR A 142 -6.04 7.42 3.44
N HIS A 143 -5.24 8.51 3.53
CA HIS A 143 -5.42 9.71 2.71
C HIS A 143 -5.16 9.46 1.22
N PHE A 144 -4.47 8.35 0.90
CA PHE A 144 -4.17 7.98 -0.47
C PHE A 144 -5.45 7.83 -1.31
N LEU A 145 -6.52 7.25 -0.77
CA LEU A 145 -7.74 6.98 -1.52
C LEU A 145 -8.45 8.26 -2.05
N PRO A 146 -8.79 9.28 -1.22
CA PRO A 146 -9.37 10.51 -1.74
C PRO A 146 -8.42 11.30 -2.65
N TYR A 147 -7.11 11.30 -2.36
CA TYR A 147 -6.12 11.94 -3.22
C TYR A 147 -6.02 11.24 -4.58
N HIS A 148 -5.87 9.92 -4.59
CA HIS A 148 -5.68 9.16 -5.81
C HIS A 148 -6.88 9.27 -6.75
N ASN A 149 -8.09 9.03 -6.24
CA ASN A 149 -9.31 9.07 -7.04
C ASN A 149 -9.73 10.50 -7.45
N GLY A 150 -9.50 11.50 -6.59
CA GLY A 150 -9.96 12.87 -6.81
C GLY A 150 -8.89 13.87 -7.23
N GLY A 151 -7.62 13.47 -7.22
CA GLY A 151 -6.47 14.35 -7.52
C GLY A 151 -5.54 13.77 -8.57
N HIS A 152 -4.91 12.64 -8.29
CA HIS A 152 -3.92 12.01 -9.16
C HIS A 152 -4.49 11.70 -10.56
N HIS A 153 -5.57 10.95 -10.66
CA HIS A 153 -6.18 10.60 -11.95
C HIS A 153 -6.59 11.80 -12.81
N LEU A 154 -6.86 12.95 -12.20
CA LEU A 154 -7.24 14.17 -12.92
C LEU A 154 -6.03 15.00 -13.35
N ASN A 155 -4.87 14.78 -12.75
CA ASN A 155 -3.71 15.66 -12.90
C ASN A 155 -2.40 14.90 -13.19
N VAL A 156 -2.46 13.59 -13.44
CA VAL A 156 -1.27 12.78 -13.76
C VAL A 156 -0.45 13.41 -14.88
N ALA A 157 0.88 13.33 -14.79
CA ALA A 157 1.82 13.95 -15.70
C ALA A 157 1.75 15.51 -15.76
N THR A 158 1.16 16.17 -14.75
CA THR A 158 1.15 17.62 -14.63
C THR A 158 1.82 18.09 -13.34
N PRO A 159 2.31 19.35 -13.28
CA PRO A 159 2.89 19.92 -12.04
C PRO A 159 1.87 20.03 -10.87
N LYS A 160 0.58 19.85 -11.13
CA LYS A 160 -0.48 19.88 -10.10
C LYS A 160 -0.59 18.56 -9.35
N ASP A 161 -0.13 17.47 -9.94
CA ASP A 161 -0.15 16.16 -9.31
C ASP A 161 1.02 16.04 -8.31
N ALA A 162 0.71 15.56 -7.10
CA ALA A 162 1.72 15.34 -6.08
C ALA A 162 2.65 14.17 -6.44
N ALA A 163 2.13 13.13 -7.10
CA ALA A 163 2.86 11.92 -7.44
C ALA A 163 3.65 12.03 -8.76
N THR A 164 3.52 13.11 -9.52
CA THR A 164 4.37 13.38 -10.69
C THR A 164 5.70 13.96 -10.26
N ALA A 165 6.81 13.35 -10.68
CA ALA A 165 8.16 13.81 -10.42
C ALA A 165 8.44 15.15 -11.13
N ARG A 166 9.31 15.94 -10.54
CA ARG A 166 9.80 17.18 -11.16
C ARG A 166 11.14 16.91 -11.83
N LYS A 167 11.39 17.57 -12.96
CA LYS A 167 12.68 17.43 -13.66
C LYS A 167 13.85 17.64 -12.70
N ASN A 168 14.77 16.66 -12.66
CA ASN A 168 15.95 16.63 -11.78
C ASN A 168 15.63 16.56 -10.27
N GLU A 169 14.43 16.14 -9.89
CA GLU A 169 14.09 15.97 -8.48
C GLU A 169 14.79 14.74 -7.90
N ILE A 170 15.46 14.92 -6.76
CA ILE A 170 16.11 13.82 -6.04
C ILE A 170 15.03 12.94 -5.39
N ILE A 171 15.14 11.62 -5.52
CA ILE A 171 14.15 10.64 -5.04
C ILE A 171 13.73 10.84 -3.57
N PHE A 172 14.66 11.18 -2.69
CA PHE A 172 14.36 11.44 -1.27
C PHE A 172 13.47 12.68 -1.08
N LEU A 173 13.68 13.74 -1.88
CA LEU A 173 12.83 14.93 -1.86
C LEU A 173 11.48 14.64 -2.48
N PHE A 174 11.44 13.82 -3.54
CA PHE A 174 10.20 13.35 -4.14
C PHE A 174 9.33 12.62 -3.11
N TRP A 175 9.84 11.63 -2.37
CA TRP A 175 9.07 10.91 -1.37
C TRP A 175 8.42 11.84 -0.34
N ILE A 176 9.20 12.77 0.22
CA ILE A 176 8.72 13.72 1.22
C ILE A 176 7.65 14.64 0.60
N ARG A 177 7.96 15.24 -0.55
CA ARG A 177 7.06 16.17 -1.23
C ARG A 177 5.77 15.48 -1.65
N SER A 178 5.85 14.34 -2.33
CA SER A 178 4.70 13.60 -2.82
C SER A 178 3.77 13.25 -1.67
N HIS A 179 4.27 12.61 -0.63
CA HIS A 179 3.48 12.19 0.52
C HIS A 179 2.79 13.35 1.25
N PHE A 180 3.52 14.43 1.58
CA PHE A 180 2.94 15.58 2.26
C PHE A 180 1.98 16.37 1.36
N THR A 181 2.30 16.53 0.09
CA THR A 181 1.45 17.25 -0.86
C THR A 181 0.15 16.48 -1.12
N SER A 182 0.22 15.14 -1.29
CA SER A 182 -0.95 14.29 -1.45
C SER A 182 -1.89 14.34 -0.24
N TYR A 183 -1.33 14.35 0.98
CA TYR A 183 -2.11 14.52 2.21
C TYR A 183 -2.87 15.85 2.24
N ILE A 184 -2.19 16.96 1.90
CA ILE A 184 -2.82 18.28 1.84
C ILE A 184 -3.88 18.33 0.73
N GLN A 185 -3.61 17.71 -0.42
CA GLN A 185 -4.57 17.64 -1.53
C GLN A 185 -5.80 16.81 -1.14
N ALA A 186 -5.65 15.68 -0.44
CA ALA A 186 -6.76 14.88 0.06
C ALA A 186 -7.71 15.71 0.94
N TRP A 187 -7.17 16.53 1.86
CA TRP A 187 -7.96 17.46 2.65
C TRP A 187 -8.72 18.49 1.80
N LYS A 188 -8.06 19.08 0.80
CA LYS A 188 -8.71 20.05 -0.11
C LYS A 188 -9.82 19.40 -0.91
N ILE A 189 -9.61 18.18 -1.42
CA ILE A 189 -10.59 17.42 -2.19
C ILE A 189 -11.84 17.13 -1.34
N GLU A 190 -11.66 16.61 -0.12
CA GLU A 190 -12.77 16.31 0.78
C GLU A 190 -13.52 17.56 1.23
N ASN A 191 -12.81 18.65 1.54
CA ASN A 191 -13.44 19.92 1.89
C ASN A 191 -14.27 20.50 0.74
N ASN A 192 -13.76 20.43 -0.51
CA ASN A 192 -14.49 20.88 -1.69
C ASN A 192 -15.72 20.01 -1.95
N ARG A 193 -15.60 18.68 -1.79
CA ARG A 193 -16.72 17.75 -1.91
C ARG A 193 -17.85 18.11 -0.95
N LEU A 194 -17.54 18.39 0.30
CA LEU A 194 -18.51 18.77 1.31
C LEU A 194 -19.12 20.15 1.05
N LYS A 195 -18.29 21.13 0.68
CA LYS A 195 -18.75 22.49 0.34
C LYS A 195 -19.74 22.46 -0.85
N ASN A 196 -19.44 21.68 -1.89
CA ASN A 196 -20.33 21.52 -3.04
C ASN A 196 -21.67 20.84 -2.68
N SER A 197 -21.70 20.11 -1.55
CA SER A 197 -22.93 19.52 -0.97
C SER A 197 -23.59 20.41 0.07
N GLY A 198 -23.18 21.68 0.21
CA GLY A 198 -23.72 22.63 1.21
C GLY A 198 -23.32 22.32 2.66
N ARG A 199 -22.25 21.57 2.89
CA ARG A 199 -21.80 21.11 4.21
C ARG A 199 -20.50 21.77 4.65
N SER A 200 -20.32 21.89 5.97
CA SER A 200 -19.07 22.38 6.57
C SER A 200 -17.93 21.38 6.39
N SER A 201 -16.69 21.88 6.32
CA SER A 201 -15.47 21.06 6.32
C SER A 201 -15.32 20.20 7.59
N PHE A 202 -15.91 20.60 8.71
CA PHE A 202 -15.92 19.84 9.97
C PHE A 202 -17.12 18.88 10.11
N HIS A 203 -17.86 18.63 9.03
CA HIS A 203 -18.95 17.68 9.04
C HIS A 203 -18.44 16.25 9.26
N TYR A 204 -19.20 15.41 10.02
CA TYR A 204 -18.81 14.01 10.32
C TYR A 204 -18.58 13.13 9.08
N GLN A 205 -19.10 13.55 7.93
CA GLN A 205 -18.87 12.87 6.64
C GLN A 205 -17.55 13.26 5.95
N ASN A 206 -16.71 14.08 6.60
CA ASN A 206 -15.37 14.34 6.11
C ASN A 206 -14.49 13.11 6.36
N ARG A 207 -14.16 12.40 5.29
CA ARG A 207 -13.32 11.19 5.37
C ARG A 207 -11.96 11.45 6.01
N MET A 208 -11.36 12.62 5.76
CA MET A 208 -10.06 12.95 6.33
C MET A 208 -10.09 13.10 7.85
N ILE A 209 -11.20 13.58 8.43
CA ILE A 209 -11.38 13.59 9.88
C ILE A 209 -11.45 12.16 10.41
N THR A 210 -12.29 11.31 9.80
CA THR A 210 -12.42 9.89 10.18
C THR A 210 -11.09 9.17 10.09
N TYR A 211 -10.37 9.32 8.99
CA TYR A 211 -9.06 8.69 8.78
C TYR A 211 -8.01 9.15 9.79
N THR A 212 -7.97 10.45 10.08
CA THR A 212 -7.06 10.98 11.11
C THR A 212 -7.36 10.38 12.48
N ILE A 213 -8.64 10.32 12.88
CA ILE A 213 -9.06 9.71 14.14
C ILE A 213 -8.70 8.22 14.17
N CYS A 214 -9.01 7.46 13.12
CA CYS A 214 -8.70 6.03 13.05
C CYS A 214 -7.18 5.76 13.10
N ASN A 215 -6.37 6.54 12.39
CA ASN A 215 -4.91 6.44 12.46
C ASN A 215 -4.39 6.72 13.88
N LEU A 216 -4.89 7.78 14.54
CA LEU A 216 -4.50 8.11 15.91
C LEU A 216 -4.95 7.03 16.92
N LEU A 217 -6.14 6.48 16.75
CA LEU A 217 -6.63 5.38 17.60
C LEU A 217 -5.81 4.12 17.39
N LEU A 218 -5.41 3.79 16.15
CA LEU A 218 -4.55 2.65 15.86
C LEU A 218 -3.17 2.82 16.51
N ILE A 219 -2.52 3.97 16.29
CA ILE A 219 -1.19 4.26 16.86
C ILE A 219 -1.25 4.30 18.38
N GLY A 220 -2.25 4.99 18.95
CA GLY A 220 -2.48 5.07 20.39
C GLY A 220 -2.80 3.73 21.02
N GLY A 221 -3.60 2.89 20.34
CA GLY A 221 -3.90 1.53 20.77
C GLY A 221 -2.64 0.65 20.80
N ILE A 222 -1.82 0.70 19.73
CA ILE A 222 -0.55 -0.04 19.70
C ILE A 222 0.37 0.42 20.84
N TYR A 223 0.49 1.73 21.07
CA TYR A 223 1.28 2.26 22.18
C TYR A 223 0.77 1.77 23.54
N PHE A 224 -0.54 1.81 23.74
CA PHE A 224 -1.16 1.46 25.02
C PHE A 224 -1.04 -0.04 25.35
N PHE A 225 -1.27 -0.92 24.37
CA PHE A 225 -1.26 -2.39 24.58
C PHE A 225 0.11 -3.03 24.45
N TYR A 226 0.99 -2.50 23.60
CA TYR A 226 2.28 -3.13 23.26
C TYR A 226 3.50 -2.24 23.60
N GLY A 227 3.30 -0.97 23.94
CA GLY A 227 4.37 -0.06 24.32
C GLY A 227 5.06 0.65 23.16
N GLN A 228 5.97 1.55 23.52
CA GLN A 228 6.65 2.46 22.59
C GLN A 228 7.48 1.73 21.53
N PHE A 229 8.17 0.66 21.90
CA PHE A 229 9.05 -0.07 20.98
C PHE A 229 8.27 -0.68 19.81
N VAL A 230 7.13 -1.33 20.08
CA VAL A 230 6.27 -1.92 19.05
C VAL A 230 5.65 -0.84 18.18
N MET A 231 5.20 0.27 18.78
CA MET A 231 4.67 1.41 18.04
C MET A 231 5.70 1.99 17.06
N ILE A 232 6.94 2.23 17.50
CA ILE A 232 8.01 2.76 16.63
C ILE A 232 8.32 1.76 15.50
N SER A 233 8.39 0.46 15.82
CA SER A 233 8.62 -0.57 14.82
C SER A 233 7.51 -0.63 13.77
N PHE A 234 6.25 -0.49 14.20
CA PHE A 234 5.10 -0.40 13.28
C PHE A 234 5.15 0.86 12.42
N LEU A 235 5.45 2.02 13.00
CA LEU A 235 5.62 3.26 12.23
C LEU A 235 6.73 3.13 11.20
N SER A 236 7.85 2.48 11.55
CA SER A 236 8.95 2.22 10.62
C SER A 236 8.53 1.28 9.48
N ALA A 237 7.73 0.25 9.76
CA ALA A 237 7.17 -0.63 8.73
C ALA A 237 6.19 0.11 7.81
N ALA A 238 5.28 0.92 8.36
CA ALA A 238 4.35 1.73 7.58
C ALA A 238 5.07 2.73 6.67
N ILE A 239 6.09 3.44 7.19
CA ILE A 239 6.94 4.35 6.42
C ILE A 239 7.65 3.59 5.29
N THR A 240 8.20 2.41 5.56
CA THR A 240 8.80 1.56 4.52
C THR A 240 7.79 1.24 3.41
N GLY A 241 6.57 0.86 3.78
CA GLY A 241 5.50 0.59 2.81
C GLY A 241 5.13 1.80 1.96
N ILE A 242 5.06 2.98 2.57
CA ILE A 242 4.79 4.26 1.88
C ILE A 242 5.93 4.60 0.91
N ILE A 243 7.18 4.48 1.34
CA ILE A 243 8.35 4.75 0.48
C ILE A 243 8.36 3.82 -0.74
N LEU A 244 8.02 2.55 -0.56
CA LEU A 244 7.93 1.60 -1.68
C LEU A 244 6.82 1.98 -2.66
N LEU A 245 5.66 2.44 -2.17
CA LEU A 245 4.59 2.96 -3.02
C LEU A 245 5.05 4.20 -3.81
N GLU A 246 5.60 5.20 -3.12
CA GLU A 246 6.06 6.45 -3.75
C GLU A 246 7.12 6.17 -4.83
N THR A 247 8.01 5.19 -4.58
CA THR A 247 8.98 4.75 -5.58
C THR A 247 8.30 4.13 -6.80
N CYS A 248 7.25 3.33 -6.59
CA CYS A 248 6.47 2.74 -7.68
C CYS A 248 5.75 3.81 -8.51
N LEU A 249 5.16 4.81 -7.85
CA LEU A 249 4.48 5.94 -8.51
C LEU A 249 5.45 6.77 -9.36
N LEU A 250 6.68 6.98 -8.89
CA LEU A 250 7.73 7.65 -9.66
C LEU A 250 7.96 6.94 -10.99
N TYR A 251 8.15 5.62 -10.97
CA TYR A 251 8.39 4.82 -12.16
C TYR A 251 7.20 4.81 -13.14
N THR A 252 5.99 4.79 -12.62
CA THR A 252 4.79 4.72 -13.46
C THR A 252 4.44 6.08 -14.09
N SER A 253 4.73 7.19 -13.42
CA SER A 253 4.51 8.53 -13.98
C SER A 253 5.53 8.87 -15.06
N ASP A 254 6.80 8.50 -14.89
CA ASP A 254 7.84 8.71 -15.91
C ASP A 254 7.57 7.89 -17.17
N ALA A 255 7.07 6.64 -17.02
CA ALA A 255 6.67 5.82 -18.17
C ALA A 255 5.46 6.36 -18.94
N ALA A 256 4.60 7.17 -18.32
CA ALA A 256 3.50 7.85 -19.00
C ALA A 256 3.99 9.04 -19.84
N ASP A 257 5.01 9.78 -19.37
CA ASP A 257 5.64 10.88 -20.12
C ASP A 257 6.40 10.37 -21.36
N ASP A 258 7.02 9.18 -21.31
CA ASP A 258 7.73 8.57 -22.44
C ASP A 258 6.80 7.98 -23.52
N SER A 259 5.51 7.79 -23.24
CA SER A 259 4.53 7.25 -24.19
C SER A 259 3.91 8.29 -25.12
N ASP A 260 4.15 9.59 -24.85
CA ASP A 260 3.66 10.73 -25.64
C ASP A 260 4.74 11.35 -26.56
N CYS A 261 5.89 10.65 -26.76
CA CYS A 261 6.95 11.02 -27.71
C CYS A 261 6.87 10.22 -29.01
#